data_64df9b0c6d9dcac0345a98da2bff6b9f
#
_entry.id   64df9b0c6d9dcac0345a98da2bff6b9f
#
_cell.length_a   1.000
_cell.length_b   1.000
_cell.length_c   1.000
_cell.angle_alpha   90.00
_cell.angle_beta   90.00
_cell.angle_gamma   90.00
#
_symmetry.space_group_name_H-M   'P 1'
#
loop_
_entity.id
_entity.type
_entity.pdbx_description
1 polymer ?
#
loop_
_entity_poly.entity_id
_entity_poly.type
_entity_poly.pdbx_seq_one_letter_code
_entity_poly.pdbx_strand_id
1 'polypeptide(L)'
;FVAEMARQLQGQGPALALPLTWIEQHLAEYGQTINGLLHLESQQQAADQVSMSNSIISLRFLGTMNWREFVETMSSVDQILREDPSDIYVKMDFPTRDRYRHVVERIARKSNLSESEVARITVLLARKGSVKNNNDQKASHVGYYLIDQGLSELENLAKIRLSPFEIIGRFGNRFPLTIYVGSILLMAAVFTVILMIYAYTRDIPGWFLAIVGLFSLLGTSHLSVALVNWMSTLLIRPYPLPRMDFSRSIPPEYRTLVTIPTMLLGEKKISHLLESLEVRFLANRDENLRFALLTDFRDAKTETLPDDEKLLSLVRDGIEHLNEKYKNLLRGDIFFLFHRPRLWNPKENIWMGYERKRGKLADLNAFLRGKTQWPSGDIFSMIVGDTTVLRNVQYIITLDTDTKLPRDAAWQLVGTMAHPLNRAIYDENRKRVCEGYGILQPRVSVSLPDISRSLYSVMHGSSSGIDPYTRAVSDVYQDIFGE
;
A
#
# COMPACT_ATOMS: atom_id res chain seq x y z
N PHE A 1 38.09 12.21 -40.29
CA PHE A 1 39.38 11.50 -40.32
C PHE A 1 40.40 12.28 -41.15
N VAL A 2 40.14 12.61 -42.46
CA VAL A 2 41.09 13.34 -43.36
C VAL A 2 41.35 14.74 -42.83
N ALA A 3 40.35 15.46 -42.35
CA ALA A 3 40.49 16.80 -41.77
C ALA A 3 41.34 16.78 -40.49
N GLU A 4 41.14 15.80 -39.60
CA GLU A 4 41.93 15.66 -38.39
C GLU A 4 43.38 15.29 -38.69
N MET A 5 43.59 14.41 -39.65
CA MET A 5 44.92 14.06 -40.11
C MET A 5 45.63 15.27 -40.74
N ALA A 6 44.94 16.05 -41.57
CA ALA A 6 45.48 17.28 -42.15
C ALA A 6 45.82 18.32 -41.06
N ARG A 7 44.97 18.47 -40.02
CA ARG A 7 45.25 19.37 -38.87
C ARG A 7 46.49 18.95 -38.11
N GLN A 8 46.67 17.65 -37.86
CA GLN A 8 47.87 17.17 -37.13
C GLN A 8 49.16 17.25 -37.94
N LEU A 9 49.05 17.18 -39.28
CA LEU A 9 50.21 17.32 -40.16
C LEU A 9 50.62 18.78 -40.43
N GLN A 10 49.69 19.72 -40.32
CA GLN A 10 49.97 21.15 -40.46
C GLN A 10 50.89 21.67 -39.35
N GLY A 11 52.01 22.27 -39.67
CA GLY A 11 52.95 22.89 -38.72
C GLY A 11 54.01 21.94 -38.16
N GLN A 12 54.08 20.69 -38.58
CA GLN A 12 55.06 19.72 -38.05
C GLN A 12 56.43 19.69 -38.80
N GLY A 13 56.69 20.64 -39.69
CA GLY A 13 57.99 20.82 -40.34
C GLY A 13 58.10 20.16 -41.74
N PRO A 14 59.24 20.33 -42.44
CA PRO A 14 59.40 19.98 -43.86
C PRO A 14 59.27 18.48 -44.17
N ALA A 15 59.52 17.64 -43.19
CA ALA A 15 59.44 16.16 -43.35
C ALA A 15 58.09 15.65 -43.69
N LEU A 16 57.01 16.37 -43.30
CA LEU A 16 55.63 15.98 -43.52
C LEU A 16 54.90 16.76 -44.63
N ALA A 17 55.67 17.57 -45.39
CA ALA A 17 55.16 18.35 -46.53
C ALA A 17 54.62 17.42 -47.65
N LEU A 18 55.33 16.33 -47.97
CA LEU A 18 54.93 15.37 -49.00
C LEU A 18 53.57 14.72 -48.75
N PRO A 19 53.28 14.17 -47.57
CA PRO A 19 51.94 13.65 -47.27
C PRO A 19 50.87 14.72 -47.36
N LEU A 20 51.12 15.93 -46.92
CA LEU A 20 50.18 17.05 -46.98
C LEU A 20 49.85 17.44 -48.43
N THR A 21 50.87 17.55 -49.29
CA THR A 21 50.73 17.87 -50.73
C THR A 21 49.95 16.74 -51.44
N TRP A 22 50.18 15.49 -51.07
CA TRP A 22 49.40 14.34 -51.60
C TRP A 22 47.92 14.42 -51.20
N ILE A 23 47.63 14.75 -49.95
CA ILE A 23 46.24 14.95 -49.46
C ILE A 23 45.59 16.12 -50.23
N GLU A 24 46.32 17.24 -50.44
CA GLU A 24 45.84 18.41 -51.19
C GLU A 24 45.49 18.06 -52.64
N GLN A 25 46.38 17.31 -53.33
CA GLN A 25 46.15 16.89 -54.68
C GLN A 25 44.95 15.95 -54.82
N HIS A 26 44.83 15.01 -53.87
CA HIS A 26 43.71 14.08 -53.89
C HIS A 26 42.38 14.75 -53.56
N LEU A 27 42.38 15.72 -52.68
CA LEU A 27 41.18 16.54 -52.39
C LEU A 27 40.81 17.46 -53.56
N ALA A 28 41.81 17.97 -54.31
CA ALA A 28 41.57 18.80 -55.48
C ALA A 28 40.90 18.03 -56.62
N GLU A 29 41.12 16.70 -56.75
CA GLU A 29 40.44 15.83 -57.70
C GLU A 29 38.92 15.77 -57.42
N TYR A 30 38.51 15.98 -56.16
CA TYR A 30 37.10 16.04 -55.73
C TYR A 30 36.56 17.46 -55.56
N GLY A 31 37.33 18.47 -56.03
CA GLY A 31 36.93 19.89 -55.93
C GLY A 31 36.93 20.44 -54.49
N GLN A 32 37.65 19.80 -53.57
CA GLN A 32 37.75 20.17 -52.16
C GLN A 32 39.13 20.69 -51.78
N THR A 33 39.18 21.56 -50.79
CA THR A 33 40.43 22.05 -50.20
C THR A 33 40.52 21.66 -48.72
N ILE A 34 41.76 21.50 -48.21
CA ILE A 34 41.96 21.20 -46.77
C ILE A 34 41.26 22.22 -45.90
N ASN A 35 41.40 23.52 -46.19
CA ASN A 35 40.74 24.57 -45.43
C ASN A 35 39.21 24.51 -45.50
N GLY A 36 38.65 24.14 -46.66
CA GLY A 36 37.23 23.92 -46.82
C GLY A 36 36.70 22.77 -45.96
N LEU A 37 37.43 21.64 -45.96
CA LEU A 37 37.12 20.46 -45.14
C LEU A 37 37.25 20.77 -43.64
N LEU A 38 38.29 21.45 -43.20
CA LEU A 38 38.47 21.87 -41.81
C LEU A 38 37.36 22.83 -41.35
N HIS A 39 36.95 23.74 -42.23
CA HIS A 39 35.86 24.65 -41.93
C HIS A 39 34.52 23.94 -41.81
N LEU A 40 34.23 23.00 -42.71
CA LEU A 40 33.02 22.17 -42.71
C LEU A 40 32.96 21.28 -41.46
N GLU A 41 34.10 20.65 -41.08
CA GLU A 41 34.17 19.80 -39.88
C GLU A 41 34.01 20.65 -38.61
N SER A 42 34.62 21.84 -38.55
CA SER A 42 34.45 22.76 -37.43
C SER A 42 33.01 23.22 -37.28
N GLN A 43 32.30 23.51 -38.39
CA GLN A 43 30.88 23.84 -38.37
C GLN A 43 30.05 22.66 -37.91
N GLN A 44 30.34 21.45 -38.36
CA GLN A 44 29.63 20.24 -37.95
C GLN A 44 29.86 19.92 -36.47
N GLN A 45 31.09 20.03 -35.98
CA GLN A 45 31.40 19.88 -34.56
C GLN A 45 30.68 20.91 -33.69
N ALA A 46 30.64 22.18 -34.14
CA ALA A 46 29.90 23.22 -33.43
C ALA A 46 28.38 22.91 -33.39
N ALA A 47 27.81 22.46 -34.51
CA ALA A 47 26.41 22.07 -34.56
C ALA A 47 26.11 20.87 -33.65
N ASP A 48 26.98 19.85 -33.65
CA ASP A 48 26.88 18.68 -32.79
C ASP A 48 27.01 19.04 -31.30
N GLN A 49 27.93 19.95 -30.94
CA GLN A 49 28.07 20.45 -29.58
C GLN A 49 26.80 21.18 -29.11
N VAL A 50 26.24 22.06 -29.97
CA VAL A 50 24.97 22.74 -29.62
C VAL A 50 23.84 21.76 -29.47
N SER A 51 23.72 20.79 -30.38
CA SER A 51 22.69 19.73 -30.32
C SER A 51 22.83 18.90 -29.05
N MET A 52 24.06 18.49 -28.70
CA MET A 52 24.35 17.74 -27.48
C MET A 52 24.06 18.56 -26.22
N SER A 53 24.46 19.83 -26.21
CA SER A 53 24.16 20.76 -25.11
C SER A 53 22.66 20.94 -24.92
N ASN A 54 21.93 21.15 -26.00
CA ASN A 54 20.46 21.26 -25.94
C ASN A 54 19.81 19.98 -25.44
N SER A 55 20.31 18.82 -25.88
CA SER A 55 19.82 17.52 -25.40
C SER A 55 20.07 17.33 -23.91
N ILE A 56 21.28 17.68 -23.42
CA ILE A 56 21.63 17.60 -22.00
C ILE A 56 20.77 18.58 -21.16
N ILE A 57 20.58 19.81 -21.64
CA ILE A 57 19.75 20.83 -20.97
C ILE A 57 18.30 20.33 -20.91
N SER A 58 17.78 19.80 -22.01
CA SER A 58 16.42 19.24 -22.06
C SER A 58 16.25 18.07 -21.10
N LEU A 59 17.21 17.13 -21.06
CA LEU A 59 17.18 16.01 -20.12
C LEU A 59 17.26 16.48 -18.65
N ARG A 60 18.09 17.48 -18.36
CA ARG A 60 18.14 18.07 -17.01
C ARG A 60 16.83 18.74 -16.64
N PHE A 61 16.25 19.53 -17.55
CA PHE A 61 14.95 20.16 -17.34
C PHE A 61 13.86 19.12 -17.07
N LEU A 62 13.79 18.05 -17.88
CA LEU A 62 12.87 16.94 -17.69
C LEU A 62 13.09 16.23 -16.35
N GLY A 63 14.36 16.07 -15.92
CA GLY A 63 14.70 15.45 -14.64
C GLY A 63 14.37 16.30 -13.41
N THR A 64 14.32 17.63 -13.55
CA THR A 64 13.99 18.57 -12.45
C THR A 64 12.53 18.98 -12.43
N MET A 65 11.78 18.70 -13.51
CA MET A 65 10.38 19.09 -13.63
C MET A 65 9.49 18.32 -12.67
N ASN A 66 8.59 19.01 -12.00
CA ASN A 66 7.54 18.38 -11.20
C ASN A 66 6.47 17.78 -12.13
N TRP A 67 6.68 16.54 -12.55
CA TRP A 67 5.77 15.83 -13.46
C TRP A 67 4.34 15.73 -12.95
N ARG A 68 4.15 15.67 -11.64
CA ARG A 68 2.81 15.61 -11.05
C ARG A 68 2.04 16.90 -11.32
N GLU A 69 2.65 18.03 -11.03
CA GLU A 69 2.07 19.35 -11.24
C GLU A 69 1.84 19.62 -12.73
N PHE A 70 2.82 19.23 -13.57
CA PHE A 70 2.69 19.35 -15.03
C PHE A 70 1.47 18.57 -15.56
N VAL A 71 1.36 17.28 -15.21
CA VAL A 71 0.23 16.43 -15.65
C VAL A 71 -1.10 17.01 -15.16
N GLU A 72 -1.19 17.45 -13.91
CA GLU A 72 -2.41 18.02 -13.35
C GLU A 72 -2.80 19.35 -14.00
N THR A 73 -1.83 20.17 -14.38
CA THR A 73 -2.09 21.46 -15.04
C THR A 73 -2.52 21.28 -16.50
N MET A 74 -1.90 20.34 -17.20
CA MET A 74 -2.11 20.14 -18.64
C MET A 74 -3.29 19.20 -18.96
N SER A 75 -3.74 18.39 -18.01
CA SER A 75 -4.81 17.40 -18.23
C SER A 75 -6.19 18.05 -18.25
N SER A 76 -6.83 18.09 -19.41
CA SER A 76 -8.25 18.50 -19.54
C SER A 76 -9.19 17.59 -18.75
N VAL A 77 -8.88 16.31 -18.64
CA VAL A 77 -9.63 15.34 -17.85
C VAL A 77 -9.57 15.69 -16.36
N ASP A 78 -8.38 16.04 -15.85
CA ASP A 78 -8.22 16.45 -14.45
C ASP A 78 -9.05 17.71 -14.14
N GLN A 79 -9.01 18.70 -15.04
CA GLN A 79 -9.80 19.94 -14.89
C GLN A 79 -11.30 19.67 -14.82
N ILE A 80 -11.82 18.76 -15.66
CA ILE A 80 -13.24 18.39 -15.64
C ILE A 80 -13.58 17.60 -14.38
N LEU A 81 -12.76 16.64 -13.96
CA LEU A 81 -13.01 15.85 -12.76
C LEU A 81 -12.93 16.67 -11.47
N ARG A 82 -12.23 17.81 -11.46
CA ARG A 82 -12.26 18.80 -10.35
C ARG A 82 -13.63 19.43 -10.12
N GLU A 83 -14.56 19.35 -11.10
CA GLU A 83 -15.95 19.75 -10.93
C GLU A 83 -16.78 18.71 -10.14
N ASP A 84 -16.13 17.75 -9.47
CA ASP A 84 -16.77 16.74 -8.61
C ASP A 84 -17.70 17.40 -7.57
N PRO A 85 -19.03 17.10 -7.59
CA PRO A 85 -19.99 17.76 -6.70
C PRO A 85 -19.71 17.53 -5.21
N SER A 86 -18.98 16.45 -4.87
CA SER A 86 -18.60 16.12 -3.49
C SER A 86 -17.36 16.87 -3.01
N ASP A 87 -16.64 17.56 -3.88
CA ASP A 87 -15.35 18.24 -3.60
C ASP A 87 -14.27 17.28 -3.02
N ILE A 88 -14.41 15.97 -3.28
CA ILE A 88 -13.50 14.94 -2.78
C ILE A 88 -12.33 14.76 -3.74
N TYR A 89 -12.56 14.83 -5.05
CA TYR A 89 -11.52 14.61 -6.07
C TYR A 89 -10.28 15.47 -5.85
N VAL A 90 -10.44 16.73 -5.52
CA VAL A 90 -9.35 17.68 -5.28
C VAL A 90 -8.55 17.34 -4.01
N LYS A 91 -9.21 16.70 -3.02
CA LYS A 91 -8.63 16.35 -1.72
C LYS A 91 -7.96 14.98 -1.72
N MET A 92 -8.00 14.25 -2.84
CA MET A 92 -7.34 12.94 -2.98
C MET A 92 -5.86 13.08 -3.29
N ASP A 93 -5.10 12.02 -2.99
CA ASP A 93 -3.70 11.94 -3.36
C ASP A 93 -3.51 11.79 -4.90
N PHE A 94 -2.33 12.15 -5.37
CA PHE A 94 -2.02 12.08 -6.82
C PHE A 94 -2.21 10.68 -7.41
N PRO A 95 -1.75 9.57 -6.78
CA PRO A 95 -1.95 8.22 -7.32
C PRO A 95 -3.41 7.85 -7.51
N THR A 96 -4.30 8.28 -6.61
CA THR A 96 -5.73 8.03 -6.72
C THR A 96 -6.34 8.82 -7.87
N ARG A 97 -6.02 10.12 -8.00
CA ARG A 97 -6.48 10.95 -9.12
C ARG A 97 -5.96 10.41 -10.46
N ASP A 98 -4.71 10.00 -10.51
CA ASP A 98 -4.10 9.42 -11.69
C ASP A 98 -4.80 8.13 -12.13
N ARG A 99 -5.11 7.26 -11.19
CA ARG A 99 -5.92 6.06 -11.46
C ARG A 99 -7.29 6.41 -12.06
N TYR A 100 -7.95 7.45 -11.56
CA TYR A 100 -9.24 7.89 -12.11
C TYR A 100 -9.10 8.36 -13.56
N ARG A 101 -8.05 9.14 -13.87
CA ARG A 101 -7.73 9.56 -15.24
C ARG A 101 -7.49 8.37 -16.17
N HIS A 102 -6.75 7.37 -15.70
CA HIS A 102 -6.51 6.14 -16.47
C HIS A 102 -7.78 5.31 -16.71
N VAL A 103 -8.76 5.35 -15.81
CA VAL A 103 -10.06 4.72 -16.04
C VAL A 103 -10.83 5.47 -17.13
N VAL A 104 -10.83 6.79 -17.10
CA VAL A 104 -11.46 7.64 -18.15
C VAL A 104 -10.82 7.34 -19.52
N GLU A 105 -9.48 7.34 -19.60
CA GLU A 105 -8.73 6.98 -20.81
C GLU A 105 -9.11 5.59 -21.33
N ARG A 106 -9.16 4.59 -20.45
CA ARG A 106 -9.54 3.21 -20.80
C ARG A 106 -10.95 3.13 -21.39
N ILE A 107 -11.91 3.88 -20.82
CA ILE A 107 -13.29 3.93 -21.31
C ILE A 107 -13.35 4.63 -22.66
N ALA A 108 -12.67 5.77 -22.81
CA ALA A 108 -12.61 6.52 -24.07
C ALA A 108 -12.03 5.67 -25.21
N ARG A 109 -10.92 4.96 -24.96
CA ARG A 109 -10.32 4.05 -25.97
C ARG A 109 -11.25 2.92 -26.44
N LYS A 110 -12.25 2.55 -25.63
CA LYS A 110 -13.22 1.46 -25.95
C LYS A 110 -14.58 1.97 -26.40
N SER A 111 -14.76 3.27 -26.42
CA SER A 111 -15.97 3.94 -26.87
C SER A 111 -15.67 4.82 -28.09
N ASN A 112 -16.70 5.47 -28.62
CA ASN A 112 -16.54 6.50 -29.67
C ASN A 112 -16.47 7.92 -29.07
N LEU A 113 -16.24 8.03 -27.76
CA LEU A 113 -16.20 9.30 -27.03
C LEU A 113 -14.76 9.72 -26.76
N SER A 114 -14.49 11.00 -26.71
CA SER A 114 -13.24 11.56 -26.24
C SER A 114 -13.12 11.42 -24.71
N GLU A 115 -11.89 11.48 -24.18
CA GLU A 115 -11.65 11.45 -22.72
C GLU A 115 -12.40 12.57 -21.98
N SER A 116 -12.45 13.75 -22.57
CA SER A 116 -13.19 14.90 -22.00
C SER A 116 -14.70 14.66 -21.95
N GLU A 117 -15.27 13.98 -22.93
CA GLU A 117 -16.69 13.62 -22.92
C GLU A 117 -16.99 12.57 -21.86
N VAL A 118 -16.17 11.55 -21.73
CA VAL A 118 -16.31 10.55 -20.66
C VAL A 118 -16.21 11.19 -19.28
N ALA A 119 -15.25 12.10 -19.07
CA ALA A 119 -15.12 12.83 -17.81
C ALA A 119 -16.37 13.68 -17.51
N ARG A 120 -16.92 14.39 -18.50
CA ARG A 120 -18.16 15.16 -18.34
C ARG A 120 -19.37 14.28 -17.99
N ILE A 121 -19.52 13.13 -18.66
CA ILE A 121 -20.59 12.17 -18.34
C ILE A 121 -20.45 11.71 -16.90
N THR A 122 -19.22 11.43 -16.44
CA THR A 122 -18.95 11.02 -15.06
C THR A 122 -19.38 12.09 -14.05
N VAL A 123 -19.03 13.35 -14.27
CA VAL A 123 -19.46 14.50 -13.43
C VAL A 123 -20.98 14.67 -13.46
N LEU A 124 -21.61 14.51 -14.62
CA LEU A 124 -23.08 14.59 -14.74
C LEU A 124 -23.78 13.48 -13.95
N LEU A 125 -23.24 12.27 -13.97
CA LEU A 125 -23.75 11.15 -13.15
C LEU A 125 -23.61 11.47 -11.67
N ALA A 126 -22.44 11.95 -11.22
CA ALA A 126 -22.21 12.35 -9.84
C ALA A 126 -23.18 13.48 -9.39
N ARG A 127 -23.45 14.46 -10.23
CA ARG A 127 -24.48 15.51 -9.98
C ARG A 127 -25.88 14.93 -9.86
N LYS A 128 -26.25 13.96 -10.70
CA LYS A 128 -27.55 13.26 -10.58
C LYS A 128 -27.64 12.44 -9.30
N GLY A 129 -26.55 11.75 -8.93
CA GLY A 129 -26.44 10.99 -7.68
C GLY A 129 -26.62 11.88 -6.45
N SER A 130 -26.03 13.07 -6.46
CA SER A 130 -26.17 14.07 -5.39
C SER A 130 -27.62 14.53 -5.19
N VAL A 131 -28.38 14.68 -6.27
CA VAL A 131 -29.80 15.13 -6.20
C VAL A 131 -30.74 13.99 -5.76
N LYS A 132 -30.45 12.76 -6.20
CA LYS A 132 -31.34 11.61 -5.98
C LYS A 132 -31.27 11.05 -4.55
N ASN A 133 -30.10 11.13 -3.91
CA ASN A 133 -29.83 10.60 -2.59
C ASN A 133 -29.13 11.66 -1.71
N ASN A 134 -29.90 12.54 -1.08
CA ASN A 134 -29.35 13.58 -0.18
C ASN A 134 -28.48 13.03 0.99
N ASN A 135 -28.51 11.72 1.25
CA ASN A 135 -27.76 11.05 2.32
C ASN A 135 -26.61 10.18 1.83
N ASP A 136 -26.49 9.91 0.54
CA ASP A 136 -25.43 9.02 0.02
C ASP A 136 -24.26 9.83 -0.55
N GLN A 137 -23.27 10.09 0.31
CA GLN A 137 -22.06 10.81 -0.09
C GLN A 137 -21.25 10.06 -1.16
N LYS A 138 -21.42 8.75 -1.34
CA LYS A 138 -20.70 7.96 -2.34
C LYS A 138 -21.20 8.28 -3.75
N ALA A 139 -22.51 8.30 -3.97
CA ALA A 139 -23.10 8.55 -5.27
C ALA A 139 -22.91 10.00 -5.78
N SER A 140 -22.55 10.94 -4.90
CA SER A 140 -22.19 12.31 -5.27
C SER A 140 -20.73 12.47 -5.71
N HIS A 141 -19.88 11.41 -5.52
CA HIS A 141 -18.47 11.43 -5.88
C HIS A 141 -18.22 10.76 -7.23
N VAL A 142 -17.40 11.39 -8.08
CA VAL A 142 -17.01 10.85 -9.41
C VAL A 142 -16.38 9.46 -9.32
N GLY A 143 -15.66 9.17 -8.24
CA GLY A 143 -15.02 7.87 -8.00
C GLY A 143 -15.99 6.71 -7.94
N TYR A 144 -17.22 6.91 -7.49
CA TYR A 144 -18.27 5.90 -7.50
C TYR A 144 -18.52 5.34 -8.90
N TYR A 145 -18.52 6.23 -9.91
CA TYR A 145 -18.75 5.86 -11.31
C TYR A 145 -17.47 5.42 -12.03
N LEU A 146 -16.28 5.69 -11.49
CA LEU A 146 -15.02 5.32 -12.13
C LEU A 146 -14.46 3.99 -11.64
N ILE A 147 -14.58 3.69 -10.34
CA ILE A 147 -13.92 2.51 -9.74
C ILE A 147 -14.82 1.67 -8.83
N ASP A 148 -16.06 2.05 -8.61
CA ASP A 148 -17.01 1.38 -7.71
C ASP A 148 -18.27 0.92 -8.48
N GLN A 149 -19.36 0.66 -7.78
CA GLN A 149 -20.60 0.08 -8.30
C GLN A 149 -21.23 0.86 -9.45
N GLY A 150 -21.05 2.17 -9.50
CA GLY A 150 -21.55 3.05 -10.58
C GLY A 150 -20.80 2.90 -11.91
N LEU A 151 -19.69 2.18 -11.97
CA LEU A 151 -18.90 2.01 -13.19
C LEU A 151 -19.74 1.42 -14.34
N SER A 152 -20.61 0.47 -14.04
CA SER A 152 -21.48 -0.15 -15.02
C SER A 152 -22.46 0.85 -15.70
N GLU A 153 -22.92 1.86 -14.97
CA GLU A 153 -23.79 2.91 -15.50
C GLU A 153 -23.02 3.82 -16.46
N LEU A 154 -21.80 4.23 -16.08
CA LEU A 154 -20.92 5.02 -16.94
C LEU A 154 -20.56 4.27 -18.24
N GLU A 155 -20.20 2.99 -18.13
CA GLU A 155 -19.85 2.15 -19.28
C GLU A 155 -21.03 1.96 -20.24
N ASN A 156 -22.24 1.79 -19.72
CA ASN A 156 -23.45 1.68 -20.53
C ASN A 156 -23.75 2.98 -21.29
N LEU A 157 -23.59 4.13 -20.62
CA LEU A 157 -23.78 5.43 -21.28
C LEU A 157 -22.69 5.71 -22.32
N ALA A 158 -21.45 5.32 -22.04
CA ALA A 158 -20.34 5.43 -22.97
C ALA A 158 -20.42 4.43 -24.14
N LYS A 159 -21.33 3.45 -24.09
CA LYS A 159 -21.50 2.37 -25.10
C LYS A 159 -20.19 1.67 -25.42
N ILE A 160 -19.46 1.25 -24.38
CA ILE A 160 -18.14 0.61 -24.55
C ILE A 160 -18.26 -0.71 -25.31
N ARG A 161 -17.25 -0.99 -26.15
CA ARG A 161 -17.09 -2.28 -26.84
C ARG A 161 -16.18 -3.17 -26.00
N LEU A 162 -16.76 -4.22 -25.44
CA LEU A 162 -16.00 -5.20 -24.63
C LEU A 162 -15.37 -6.26 -25.54
N SER A 163 -14.11 -6.57 -25.28
CA SER A 163 -13.46 -7.75 -25.87
C SER A 163 -14.04 -9.05 -25.28
N PRO A 164 -14.08 -10.18 -26.05
CA PRO A 164 -14.51 -11.48 -25.51
C PRO A 164 -13.75 -11.89 -24.24
N PHE A 165 -12.46 -11.62 -24.16
CA PHE A 165 -11.65 -11.89 -22.97
C PHE A 165 -12.08 -11.06 -21.75
N GLU A 166 -12.54 -9.82 -21.94
CA GLU A 166 -13.05 -8.98 -20.86
C GLU A 166 -14.41 -9.44 -20.36
N ILE A 167 -15.24 -9.98 -21.25
CA ILE A 167 -16.52 -10.57 -20.86
C ILE A 167 -16.28 -11.79 -19.96
N ILE A 168 -15.33 -12.64 -20.32
CA ILE A 168 -14.93 -13.80 -19.51
C ILE A 168 -14.36 -13.34 -18.16
N GLY A 169 -13.48 -12.31 -18.15
CA GLY A 169 -12.94 -11.74 -16.92
C GLY A 169 -14.01 -11.15 -16.01
N ARG A 170 -15.01 -10.46 -16.56
CA ARG A 170 -16.15 -9.91 -15.78
C ARG A 170 -17.05 -11.01 -15.22
N PHE A 171 -17.27 -12.07 -16.00
CA PHE A 171 -17.98 -13.25 -15.50
C PHE A 171 -17.21 -13.90 -14.35
N GLY A 172 -15.87 -13.95 -14.47
CA GLY A 172 -14.99 -14.40 -13.40
C GLY A 172 -15.13 -13.60 -12.12
N ASN A 173 -15.11 -12.29 -12.24
CA ASN A 173 -15.26 -11.38 -11.08
C ASN A 173 -16.66 -11.42 -10.46
N ARG A 174 -17.68 -11.90 -11.19
CA ARG A 174 -19.03 -12.07 -10.65
C ARG A 174 -19.17 -13.31 -9.78
N PHE A 175 -18.38 -14.35 -10.04
CA PHE A 175 -18.42 -15.63 -9.33
C PHE A 175 -17.00 -16.07 -8.90
N PRO A 176 -16.27 -15.24 -8.13
CA PRO A 176 -14.85 -15.48 -7.82
C PRO A 176 -14.67 -16.78 -7.04
N LEU A 177 -15.52 -17.03 -6.03
CA LEU A 177 -15.47 -18.25 -5.21
C LEU A 177 -15.67 -19.52 -6.06
N THR A 178 -16.63 -19.49 -6.98
CA THR A 178 -16.91 -20.65 -7.84
C THR A 178 -15.75 -20.99 -8.74
N ILE A 179 -15.08 -19.97 -9.30
CA ILE A 179 -13.89 -20.17 -10.15
C ILE A 179 -12.72 -20.66 -9.33
N TYR A 180 -12.48 -20.08 -8.16
CA TYR A 180 -11.37 -20.47 -7.29
C TYR A 180 -11.52 -21.93 -6.83
N VAL A 181 -12.65 -22.27 -6.21
CA VAL A 181 -12.91 -23.63 -5.74
C VAL A 181 -13.03 -24.62 -6.90
N GLY A 182 -13.70 -24.23 -7.98
CA GLY A 182 -13.83 -25.04 -9.18
C GLY A 182 -12.47 -25.36 -9.83
N SER A 183 -11.57 -24.41 -9.88
CA SER A 183 -10.20 -24.62 -10.38
C SER A 183 -9.41 -25.60 -9.51
N ILE A 184 -9.52 -25.48 -8.17
CA ILE A 184 -8.88 -26.42 -7.24
C ILE A 184 -9.42 -27.84 -7.44
N LEU A 185 -10.75 -28.00 -7.48
CA LEU A 185 -11.38 -29.30 -7.66
C LEU A 185 -11.03 -29.92 -9.01
N LEU A 186 -11.05 -29.14 -10.08
CA LEU A 186 -10.69 -29.60 -11.42
C LEU A 186 -9.22 -30.07 -11.47
N MET A 187 -8.29 -29.28 -10.94
CA MET A 187 -6.87 -29.67 -10.92
C MET A 187 -6.64 -30.89 -10.05
N ALA A 188 -7.26 -30.98 -8.88
CA ALA A 188 -7.15 -32.14 -7.99
C ALA A 188 -7.70 -33.39 -8.69
N ALA A 189 -8.84 -33.29 -9.38
CA ALA A 189 -9.41 -34.39 -10.15
C ALA A 189 -8.48 -34.84 -11.29
N VAL A 190 -7.95 -33.88 -12.07
CA VAL A 190 -7.02 -34.19 -13.18
C VAL A 190 -5.77 -34.90 -12.67
N PHE A 191 -5.13 -34.38 -11.64
CA PHE A 191 -3.92 -35.03 -11.07
C PHE A 191 -4.24 -36.40 -10.48
N THR A 192 -5.37 -36.54 -9.79
CA THR A 192 -5.79 -37.83 -9.26
C THR A 192 -6.04 -38.84 -10.37
N VAL A 193 -6.75 -38.45 -11.44
CA VAL A 193 -7.02 -39.31 -12.59
C VAL A 193 -5.72 -39.74 -13.28
N ILE A 194 -4.76 -38.83 -13.47
CA ILE A 194 -3.45 -39.16 -14.04
C ILE A 194 -2.72 -40.24 -13.19
N LEU A 195 -2.70 -40.05 -11.86
CA LEU A 195 -2.07 -40.98 -10.95
C LEU A 195 -2.81 -42.34 -10.93
N MET A 196 -4.14 -42.31 -11.00
CA MET A 196 -4.96 -43.52 -11.09
C MET A 196 -4.72 -44.31 -12.37
N ILE A 197 -4.64 -43.62 -13.56
CA ILE A 197 -4.31 -44.26 -14.83
C ILE A 197 -2.92 -44.89 -14.73
N TYR A 198 -1.92 -44.16 -14.17
CA TYR A 198 -0.58 -44.70 -13.98
C TYR A 198 -0.56 -45.92 -13.05
N ALA A 199 -1.31 -45.91 -11.94
CA ALA A 199 -1.41 -47.05 -11.05
C ALA A 199 -2.11 -48.26 -11.72
N TYR A 200 -3.16 -48.00 -12.49
CA TYR A 200 -3.89 -49.03 -13.24
C TYR A 200 -2.98 -49.74 -14.27
N THR A 201 -2.09 -49.01 -14.99
CA THR A 201 -1.13 -49.61 -15.95
C THR A 201 -0.05 -50.46 -15.28
N ARG A 202 0.02 -50.49 -13.95
CA ARG A 202 0.95 -51.33 -13.16
C ARG A 202 0.28 -52.55 -12.54
N ASP A 203 -0.93 -52.92 -13.01
CA ASP A 203 -1.70 -54.09 -12.59
C ASP A 203 -2.00 -54.15 -11.09
N ILE A 204 -2.20 -52.98 -10.47
CA ILE A 204 -2.55 -52.89 -9.03
C ILE A 204 -3.96 -53.44 -8.79
N PRO A 205 -4.19 -54.31 -7.77
CA PRO A 205 -5.51 -54.86 -7.46
C PRO A 205 -6.57 -53.76 -7.25
N GLY A 206 -7.83 -53.97 -7.72
CA GLY A 206 -8.87 -52.94 -7.73
C GLY A 206 -9.18 -52.33 -6.36
N TRP A 207 -9.13 -53.11 -5.26
CA TRP A 207 -9.33 -52.56 -3.91
C TRP A 207 -8.18 -51.64 -3.46
N PHE A 208 -6.95 -51.95 -3.93
CA PHE A 208 -5.79 -51.09 -3.62
C PHE A 208 -5.83 -49.80 -4.44
N LEU A 209 -6.38 -49.84 -5.65
CA LEU A 209 -6.62 -48.66 -6.47
C LEU A 209 -7.53 -47.65 -5.73
N ALA A 210 -8.57 -48.12 -5.01
CA ALA A 210 -9.43 -47.24 -4.24
C ALA A 210 -8.66 -46.50 -3.13
N ILE A 211 -7.75 -47.20 -2.45
CA ILE A 211 -6.88 -46.62 -1.40
C ILE A 211 -5.91 -45.61 -2.03
N VAL A 212 -5.25 -45.99 -3.12
CA VAL A 212 -4.36 -45.11 -3.87
C VAL A 212 -5.12 -43.86 -4.34
N GLY A 213 -6.35 -44.02 -4.84
CA GLY A 213 -7.20 -42.91 -5.24
C GLY A 213 -7.49 -41.94 -4.10
N LEU A 214 -7.84 -42.45 -2.93
CA LEU A 214 -8.11 -41.62 -1.76
C LEU A 214 -6.86 -40.82 -1.31
N PHE A 215 -5.72 -41.49 -1.16
CA PHE A 215 -4.46 -40.83 -0.78
C PHE A 215 -3.96 -39.88 -1.87
N SER A 216 -4.11 -40.25 -3.15
CA SER A 216 -3.80 -39.34 -4.25
C SER A 216 -4.66 -38.09 -4.23
N LEU A 217 -5.96 -38.21 -3.96
CA LEU A 217 -6.86 -37.07 -3.86
C LEU A 217 -6.45 -36.13 -2.70
N LEU A 218 -6.09 -36.68 -1.55
CA LEU A 218 -5.60 -35.89 -0.41
C LEU A 218 -4.28 -35.18 -0.75
N GLY A 219 -3.32 -35.88 -1.34
CA GLY A 219 -2.04 -35.28 -1.71
C GLY A 219 -2.16 -34.26 -2.84
N THR A 220 -2.93 -34.57 -3.89
CA THR A 220 -3.12 -33.65 -5.01
C THR A 220 -3.98 -32.44 -4.65
N SER A 221 -4.85 -32.52 -3.65
CA SER A 221 -5.63 -31.37 -3.19
C SER A 221 -4.73 -30.26 -2.66
N HIS A 222 -3.73 -30.58 -1.84
CA HIS A 222 -2.75 -29.61 -1.35
C HIS A 222 -1.93 -29.00 -2.49
N LEU A 223 -1.48 -29.81 -3.45
CA LEU A 223 -0.75 -29.32 -4.60
C LEU A 223 -1.62 -28.39 -5.45
N SER A 224 -2.88 -28.75 -5.66
CA SER A 224 -3.85 -27.96 -6.44
C SER A 224 -4.12 -26.62 -5.79
N VAL A 225 -4.32 -26.58 -4.48
CA VAL A 225 -4.46 -25.30 -3.72
C VAL A 225 -3.21 -24.44 -3.90
N ALA A 226 -2.02 -25.02 -3.72
CA ALA A 226 -0.77 -24.26 -3.88
C ALA A 226 -0.60 -23.69 -5.30
N LEU A 227 -0.90 -24.48 -6.33
CA LEU A 227 -0.80 -24.07 -7.73
C LEU A 227 -1.84 -22.99 -8.07
N VAL A 228 -3.10 -23.17 -7.66
CA VAL A 228 -4.14 -22.16 -7.92
C VAL A 228 -3.84 -20.85 -7.21
N ASN A 229 -3.36 -20.90 -5.97
CA ASN A 229 -2.93 -19.69 -5.24
C ASN A 229 -1.75 -19.02 -5.94
N TRP A 230 -0.75 -19.78 -6.36
CA TRP A 230 0.38 -19.26 -7.10
C TRP A 230 -0.04 -18.62 -8.43
N MET A 231 -0.90 -19.29 -9.20
CA MET A 231 -1.44 -18.74 -10.45
C MET A 231 -2.26 -17.46 -10.18
N SER A 232 -3.08 -17.44 -9.13
CA SER A 232 -3.88 -16.28 -8.76
C SER A 232 -3.00 -15.08 -8.44
N THR A 233 -1.90 -15.27 -7.70
CA THR A 233 -0.94 -14.18 -7.39
C THR A 233 -0.20 -13.64 -8.62
N LEU A 234 -0.07 -14.45 -9.69
CA LEU A 234 0.52 -14.00 -10.95
C LEU A 234 -0.47 -13.28 -11.86
N LEU A 235 -1.73 -13.72 -11.87
CA LEU A 235 -2.75 -13.24 -12.80
C LEU A 235 -3.50 -12.03 -12.27
N ILE A 236 -3.72 -11.94 -10.96
CA ILE A 236 -4.50 -10.89 -10.33
C ILE A 236 -3.55 -9.76 -9.91
N ARG A 237 -3.82 -8.55 -10.40
CA ARG A 237 -3.10 -7.36 -9.98
C ARG A 237 -3.86 -6.70 -8.84
N PRO A 238 -3.23 -6.49 -7.69
CA PRO A 238 -3.87 -5.82 -6.57
C PRO A 238 -4.21 -4.38 -6.94
N TYR A 239 -5.41 -3.95 -6.61
CA TYR A 239 -5.85 -2.58 -6.80
C TYR A 239 -5.69 -1.81 -5.49
N PRO A 240 -4.83 -0.79 -5.43
CA PRO A 240 -4.73 0.04 -4.24
C PRO A 240 -6.06 0.75 -3.98
N LEU A 241 -6.48 0.80 -2.72
CA LEU A 241 -7.66 1.54 -2.32
C LEU A 241 -7.46 3.05 -2.56
N PRO A 242 -8.51 3.79 -2.93
CA PRO A 242 -8.43 5.24 -3.09
C PRO A 242 -8.12 5.93 -1.76
N ARG A 243 -7.39 7.05 -1.79
CA ARG A 243 -6.92 7.76 -0.60
C ARG A 243 -7.13 9.26 -0.67
N MET A 244 -7.42 9.85 0.51
CA MET A 244 -7.32 11.29 0.71
C MET A 244 -5.86 11.71 0.86
N ASP A 245 -5.52 12.92 0.44
CA ASP A 245 -4.18 13.49 0.62
C ASP A 245 -4.06 14.18 1.98
N PHE A 246 -3.47 13.49 2.93
CA PHE A 246 -3.14 14.02 4.26
C PHE A 246 -1.64 14.24 4.44
N SER A 247 -0.90 14.40 3.35
CA SER A 247 0.56 14.59 3.37
C SER A 247 1.00 15.87 4.11
N ARG A 248 0.12 16.87 4.21
CA ARG A 248 0.38 18.10 4.96
C ARG A 248 0.04 17.96 6.44
N SER A 249 -1.10 17.40 6.76
CA SER A 249 -1.58 17.08 8.10
C SER A 249 -2.88 16.28 8.02
N ILE A 250 -3.09 15.40 9.00
CA ILE A 250 -4.37 14.71 9.22
C ILE A 250 -5.38 15.74 9.71
N PRO A 251 -6.57 15.88 9.09
CA PRO A 251 -7.59 16.80 9.58
C PRO A 251 -8.09 16.44 11.00
N PRO A 252 -8.52 17.41 11.82
CA PRO A 252 -8.96 17.16 13.20
C PRO A 252 -10.13 16.17 13.33
N GLU A 253 -11.00 16.09 12.33
CA GLU A 253 -12.11 15.12 12.27
C GLU A 253 -11.67 13.66 12.10
N TYR A 254 -10.41 13.44 11.67
CA TYR A 254 -9.80 12.12 11.51
C TYR A 254 -8.69 11.87 12.54
N ARG A 255 -8.78 12.51 13.72
CA ARG A 255 -7.81 12.30 14.80
C ARG A 255 -7.59 10.83 15.07
N THR A 256 -6.33 10.42 15.16
CA THR A 256 -5.92 9.03 15.17
C THR A 256 -5.00 8.72 16.35
N LEU A 257 -5.21 7.56 16.96
CA LEU A 257 -4.36 7.03 18.02
C LEU A 257 -3.60 5.81 17.53
N VAL A 258 -2.27 5.85 17.55
CA VAL A 258 -1.41 4.68 17.32
C VAL A 258 -1.24 3.95 18.64
N THR A 259 -1.64 2.68 18.73
CA THR A 259 -1.57 1.91 19.97
C THR A 259 -0.72 0.66 19.81
N ILE A 260 0.11 0.39 20.82
CA ILE A 260 0.98 -0.79 20.86
C ILE A 260 0.58 -1.65 22.07
N PRO A 261 -0.27 -2.68 21.88
CA PRO A 261 -0.62 -3.61 22.93
C PRO A 261 0.60 -4.50 23.27
N THR A 262 1.00 -4.50 24.53
CA THR A 262 2.18 -5.23 25.03
C THR A 262 1.99 -5.73 26.45
N MET A 263 2.98 -6.46 26.98
CA MET A 263 3.08 -6.85 28.38
C MET A 263 4.37 -6.31 28.97
N LEU A 264 4.33 -5.91 30.24
CA LEU A 264 5.49 -5.46 30.98
C LEU A 264 6.27 -6.69 31.46
N LEU A 265 7.43 -6.97 30.84
CA LEU A 265 8.18 -8.19 31.07
C LEU A 265 9.55 -7.97 31.74
N GLY A 266 10.02 -6.71 31.83
CA GLY A 266 11.31 -6.38 32.45
C GLY A 266 11.89 -5.06 31.94
N GLU A 267 12.82 -4.48 32.69
CA GLU A 267 13.37 -3.15 32.48
C GLU A 267 13.96 -2.92 31.08
N LYS A 268 14.80 -3.85 30.60
CA LYS A 268 15.41 -3.73 29.25
C LYS A 268 14.36 -3.69 28.14
N LYS A 269 13.28 -4.47 28.27
CA LYS A 269 12.19 -4.48 27.30
C LYS A 269 11.41 -3.19 27.33
N ILE A 270 11.21 -2.60 28.51
CA ILE A 270 10.53 -1.31 28.68
C ILE A 270 11.33 -0.19 28.02
N SER A 271 12.64 -0.11 28.23
CA SER A 271 13.49 0.88 27.58
C SER A 271 13.40 0.78 26.05
N HIS A 272 13.43 -0.43 25.49
CA HIS A 272 13.27 -0.66 24.04
C HIS A 272 11.86 -0.30 23.54
N LEU A 273 10.81 -0.52 24.35
CA LEU A 273 9.44 -0.14 23.99
C LEU A 273 9.30 1.38 23.90
N LEU A 274 9.86 2.13 24.86
CA LEU A 274 9.84 3.59 24.88
C LEU A 274 10.62 4.18 23.69
N GLU A 275 11.83 3.66 23.43
CA GLU A 275 12.63 4.04 22.26
C GLU A 275 11.89 3.76 20.95
N SER A 276 11.30 2.57 20.82
CA SER A 276 10.52 2.17 19.64
C SER A 276 9.27 3.03 19.45
N LEU A 277 8.61 3.47 20.54
CA LEU A 277 7.48 4.38 20.50
C LEU A 277 7.92 5.75 19.99
N GLU A 278 9.03 6.26 20.49
CA GLU A 278 9.64 7.52 20.05
C GLU A 278 9.99 7.50 18.56
N VAL A 279 10.63 6.42 18.08
CA VAL A 279 10.98 6.26 16.65
C VAL A 279 9.74 6.29 15.77
N ARG A 280 8.64 5.63 16.17
CA ARG A 280 7.38 5.65 15.41
C ARG A 280 6.79 7.06 15.32
N PHE A 281 6.84 7.83 16.43
CA PHE A 281 6.44 9.22 16.42
C PHE A 281 7.32 10.08 15.52
N LEU A 282 8.64 9.95 15.59
CA LEU A 282 9.57 10.72 14.79
C LEU A 282 9.39 10.48 13.28
N ALA A 283 9.00 9.27 12.90
CA ALA A 283 8.72 8.90 11.52
C ALA A 283 7.34 9.38 11.02
N ASN A 284 6.40 9.69 11.93
CA ASN A 284 5.01 10.03 11.59
C ASN A 284 4.51 11.20 12.46
N ARG A 285 5.16 12.36 12.34
CA ARG A 285 4.78 13.55 13.12
C ARG A 285 3.54 14.21 12.53
N ASP A 286 2.50 14.37 13.34
CA ASP A 286 1.28 15.07 12.96
C ASP A 286 0.55 15.61 14.19
N GLU A 287 -0.13 16.78 14.06
CA GLU A 287 -0.88 17.41 15.15
C GLU A 287 -2.10 16.60 15.60
N ASN A 288 -2.64 15.73 14.76
CA ASN A 288 -3.81 14.92 15.03
C ASN A 288 -3.49 13.42 15.16
N LEU A 289 -2.20 13.09 15.36
CA LEU A 289 -1.71 11.74 15.61
C LEU A 289 -1.14 11.65 17.03
N ARG A 290 -1.58 10.66 17.80
CA ARG A 290 -1.13 10.37 19.14
C ARG A 290 -0.64 8.93 19.26
N PHE A 291 0.20 8.64 20.26
CA PHE A 291 0.86 7.35 20.43
C PHE A 291 0.64 6.81 21.83
N ALA A 292 0.24 5.54 21.95
CA ALA A 292 -0.07 4.94 23.24
C ALA A 292 0.58 3.57 23.40
N LEU A 293 1.10 3.31 24.59
CA LEU A 293 1.37 1.95 25.07
C LEU A 293 0.13 1.44 25.80
N LEU A 294 -0.34 0.27 25.41
CA LEU A 294 -1.48 -0.41 26.02
C LEU A 294 -0.98 -1.68 26.68
N THR A 295 -0.83 -1.64 28.02
CA THR A 295 -0.03 -2.60 28.77
C THR A 295 -0.83 -3.43 29.75
N ASP A 296 -0.37 -4.68 29.97
CA ASP A 296 -0.74 -5.57 31.05
C ASP A 296 0.53 -6.05 31.74
N PHE A 297 0.38 -6.56 32.96
CA PHE A 297 1.37 -7.41 33.56
C PHE A 297 1.33 -8.83 32.99
N ARG A 298 2.42 -9.60 33.18
CA ARG A 298 2.44 -11.04 32.91
C ARG A 298 1.44 -11.79 33.79
N ASP A 299 0.97 -12.92 33.31
CA ASP A 299 0.11 -13.83 34.08
C ASP A 299 0.84 -14.31 35.35
N ALA A 300 0.11 -14.42 36.46
CA ALA A 300 0.68 -14.78 37.76
C ALA A 300 -0.32 -15.58 38.62
N LYS A 301 0.20 -16.35 39.59
CA LYS A 301 -0.64 -17.04 40.60
C LYS A 301 -1.22 -16.08 41.64
N THR A 302 -0.64 -14.91 41.78
CA THR A 302 -1.06 -13.86 42.72
C THR A 302 -1.46 -12.61 41.95
N GLU A 303 -2.29 -11.79 42.53
CA GLU A 303 -2.77 -10.54 41.96
C GLU A 303 -1.60 -9.58 41.66
N THR A 304 -0.66 -9.49 42.58
CA THR A 304 0.52 -8.61 42.49
C THR A 304 1.81 -9.42 42.61
N LEU A 305 2.86 -8.98 41.94
CA LEU A 305 4.22 -9.47 42.04
C LEU A 305 5.14 -8.35 42.56
N PRO A 306 6.26 -8.70 43.25
CA PRO A 306 7.18 -7.70 43.84
C PRO A 306 7.74 -6.68 42.84
N ASP A 307 7.92 -7.08 41.58
CA ASP A 307 8.49 -6.23 40.52
C ASP A 307 7.47 -5.35 39.81
N ASP A 308 6.16 -5.59 39.99
CA ASP A 308 5.11 -4.93 39.23
C ASP A 308 5.14 -3.42 39.35
N GLU A 309 5.22 -2.91 40.59
CA GLU A 309 5.24 -1.47 40.85
C GLU A 309 6.48 -0.78 40.25
N LYS A 310 7.64 -1.44 40.34
CA LYS A 310 8.89 -0.97 39.74
C LYS A 310 8.79 -0.88 38.20
N LEU A 311 8.25 -1.91 37.55
CA LEU A 311 8.08 -1.92 36.12
C LEU A 311 7.07 -0.86 35.65
N LEU A 312 5.99 -0.68 36.40
CA LEU A 312 4.96 0.29 36.08
C LEU A 312 5.45 1.74 36.27
N SER A 313 6.20 2.03 37.36
CA SER A 313 6.83 3.34 37.55
C SER A 313 7.83 3.66 36.44
N LEU A 314 8.64 2.69 36.00
CA LEU A 314 9.61 2.90 34.93
C LEU A 314 8.93 3.28 33.60
N VAL A 315 7.81 2.66 33.26
CA VAL A 315 7.06 3.01 32.04
C VAL A 315 6.40 4.37 32.18
N ARG A 316 5.80 4.66 33.35
CA ARG A 316 5.18 5.97 33.62
C ARG A 316 6.20 7.09 33.45
N ASP A 317 7.33 6.99 34.17
CA ASP A 317 8.38 8.01 34.18
C ASP A 317 8.97 8.18 32.74
N GLY A 318 9.06 7.09 31.97
CA GLY A 318 9.47 7.11 30.56
C GLY A 318 8.49 7.86 29.67
N ILE A 319 7.19 7.65 29.81
CA ILE A 319 6.17 8.37 29.03
C ILE A 319 6.12 9.86 29.41
N GLU A 320 6.19 10.18 30.70
CA GLU A 320 6.26 11.57 31.18
C GLU A 320 7.51 12.28 30.63
N HIS A 321 8.66 11.62 30.65
CA HIS A 321 9.90 12.13 30.07
C HIS A 321 9.76 12.41 28.55
N LEU A 322 9.15 11.50 27.80
CA LEU A 322 8.90 11.71 26.37
C LEU A 322 7.96 12.89 26.13
N ASN A 323 6.90 13.04 26.90
CA ASN A 323 5.99 14.18 26.79
C ASN A 323 6.70 15.50 27.11
N GLU A 324 7.52 15.56 28.15
CA GLU A 324 8.31 16.76 28.48
C GLU A 324 9.34 17.06 27.38
N LYS A 325 10.03 16.06 26.84
CA LYS A 325 11.00 16.21 25.74
C LYS A 325 10.39 16.87 24.50
N TYR A 326 9.13 16.56 24.19
CA TYR A 326 8.45 17.03 22.98
C TYR A 326 7.35 18.07 23.23
N LYS A 327 7.24 18.59 24.43
CA LYS A 327 6.21 19.53 24.87
C LYS A 327 6.02 20.77 23.99
N ASN A 328 7.12 21.27 23.43
CA ASN A 328 7.11 22.46 22.57
C ASN A 328 6.80 22.15 21.10
N LEU A 329 6.66 20.88 20.72
CA LEU A 329 6.50 20.51 19.34
C LEU A 329 5.03 20.46 18.90
N LEU A 330 4.14 19.96 19.76
CA LEU A 330 2.71 19.83 19.52
C LEU A 330 1.90 20.29 20.73
N ARG A 331 0.63 20.61 20.50
CA ARG A 331 -0.28 20.98 21.60
C ARG A 331 -0.75 19.74 22.35
N GLY A 332 -0.58 19.74 23.68
CA GLY A 332 -0.95 18.66 24.59
C GLY A 332 -0.04 17.44 24.51
N ASP A 333 -0.34 16.43 25.29
CA ASP A 333 0.47 15.23 25.36
C ASP A 333 0.41 14.42 24.06
N ILE A 334 1.57 13.86 23.69
CA ILE A 334 1.77 13.07 22.48
C ILE A 334 1.72 11.58 22.80
N PHE A 335 2.30 11.22 23.95
CA PHE A 335 2.48 9.85 24.38
C PHE A 335 1.58 9.51 25.55
N PHE A 336 0.99 8.32 25.52
CA PHE A 336 0.04 7.85 26.53
C PHE A 336 0.42 6.47 27.03
N LEU A 337 0.09 6.20 28.29
CA LEU A 337 0.11 4.87 28.86
C LEU A 337 -1.31 4.52 29.32
N PHE A 338 -1.78 3.35 28.90
CA PHE A 338 -2.99 2.73 29.44
C PHE A 338 -2.58 1.36 29.99
N HIS A 339 -2.65 1.21 31.33
CA HIS A 339 -2.29 -0.02 31.99
C HIS A 339 -3.50 -0.67 32.64
N ARG A 340 -3.76 -1.96 32.32
CA ARG A 340 -4.85 -2.74 32.90
C ARG A 340 -4.40 -3.52 34.13
N PRO A 341 -5.26 -3.65 35.17
CA PRO A 341 -5.01 -4.55 36.28
C PRO A 341 -5.06 -6.01 35.85
N ARG A 342 -4.43 -6.91 36.60
CA ARG A 342 -4.73 -8.33 36.50
C ARG A 342 -6.13 -8.59 37.06
N LEU A 343 -6.87 -9.49 36.41
CA LEU A 343 -8.14 -10.01 36.88
C LEU A 343 -8.03 -11.52 37.09
N TRP A 344 -8.76 -12.02 38.09
CA TRP A 344 -8.81 -13.46 38.34
C TRP A 344 -9.59 -14.18 37.23
N ASN A 345 -8.94 -15.17 36.61
CA ASN A 345 -9.60 -16.06 35.66
C ASN A 345 -9.89 -17.41 36.33
N PRO A 346 -11.18 -17.71 36.69
CA PRO A 346 -11.52 -18.93 37.40
C PRO A 346 -11.38 -20.19 36.53
N LYS A 347 -11.36 -20.07 35.19
CA LYS A 347 -11.20 -21.19 34.28
C LYS A 347 -9.77 -21.69 34.22
N GLU A 348 -8.82 -20.78 34.31
CA GLU A 348 -7.39 -21.08 34.22
C GLU A 348 -6.70 -21.04 35.60
N ASN A 349 -7.43 -20.65 36.66
CA ASN A 349 -6.91 -20.47 38.02
C ASN A 349 -5.65 -19.57 38.06
N ILE A 350 -5.73 -18.43 37.35
CA ILE A 350 -4.59 -17.50 37.25
C ILE A 350 -5.08 -16.05 37.20
N TRP A 351 -4.25 -15.16 37.73
CA TRP A 351 -4.42 -13.73 37.59
C TRP A 351 -3.77 -13.27 36.27
N MET A 352 -4.57 -12.66 35.37
CA MET A 352 -4.12 -12.30 34.02
C MET A 352 -4.78 -11.04 33.46
N GLY A 353 -4.19 -10.44 32.44
CA GLY A 353 -4.86 -9.48 31.58
C GLY A 353 -5.88 -10.19 30.69
N TYR A 354 -7.18 -10.08 31.05
CA TYR A 354 -8.27 -10.82 30.42
C TYR A 354 -8.29 -10.64 28.90
N GLU A 355 -8.43 -11.75 28.17
CA GLU A 355 -8.43 -11.84 26.68
C GLU A 355 -7.20 -11.18 26.04
N ARG A 356 -6.16 -10.95 26.76
CA ARG A 356 -4.85 -10.45 26.26
C ARG A 356 -5.00 -9.27 25.28
N LYS A 357 -4.48 -9.39 24.04
CA LYS A 357 -4.50 -8.33 23.03
C LYS A 357 -5.92 -7.88 22.66
N ARG A 358 -6.84 -8.82 22.44
CA ARG A 358 -8.22 -8.53 22.09
C ARG A 358 -8.94 -7.75 23.20
N GLY A 359 -8.80 -8.21 24.43
CA GLY A 359 -9.41 -7.53 25.60
C GLY A 359 -8.91 -6.13 25.77
N LYS A 360 -7.57 -5.91 25.68
CA LYS A 360 -6.97 -4.56 25.77
C LYS A 360 -7.56 -3.60 24.75
N LEU A 361 -7.66 -4.02 23.49
CA LEU A 361 -8.17 -3.18 22.41
C LEU A 361 -9.67 -2.89 22.60
N ALA A 362 -10.44 -3.87 23.09
CA ALA A 362 -11.85 -3.68 23.40
C ALA A 362 -12.02 -2.66 24.56
N ASP A 363 -11.19 -2.76 25.60
CA ASP A 363 -11.19 -1.86 26.74
C ASP A 363 -10.81 -0.43 26.33
N LEU A 364 -9.77 -0.28 25.51
CA LEU A 364 -9.39 1.02 24.95
C LEU A 364 -10.52 1.64 24.12
N ASN A 365 -11.16 0.86 23.26
CA ASN A 365 -12.30 1.32 22.47
C ASN A 365 -13.48 1.74 23.35
N ALA A 366 -13.76 1.00 24.42
CA ALA A 366 -14.80 1.34 25.37
C ALA A 366 -14.47 2.64 26.11
N PHE A 367 -13.23 2.81 26.57
CA PHE A 367 -12.75 4.01 27.21
C PHE A 367 -12.84 5.25 26.32
N LEU A 368 -12.39 5.17 25.07
CA LEU A 368 -12.46 6.27 24.10
C LEU A 368 -13.90 6.66 23.76
N ARG A 369 -14.87 5.77 23.98
CA ARG A 369 -16.32 6.02 23.86
C ARG A 369 -16.97 6.48 25.17
N GLY A 370 -16.19 6.83 26.19
CA GLY A 370 -16.65 7.38 27.45
C GLY A 370 -17.00 6.36 28.53
N LYS A 371 -16.72 5.06 28.33
CA LYS A 371 -16.88 4.06 29.38
C LYS A 371 -15.57 3.97 30.18
N THR A 372 -15.61 4.35 31.44
CA THR A 372 -14.42 4.39 32.30
C THR A 372 -14.33 3.21 33.27
N GLN A 373 -15.45 2.53 33.53
CA GLN A 373 -15.55 1.47 34.52
C GLN A 373 -16.21 0.22 34.00
N TRP A 374 -15.78 -0.93 34.50
CA TRP A 374 -16.45 -2.21 34.42
C TRP A 374 -17.14 -2.52 35.76
N PRO A 375 -18.06 -3.50 35.84
CA PRO A 375 -18.65 -3.91 37.11
C PRO A 375 -17.62 -4.33 38.16
N SER A 376 -16.42 -4.75 37.73
CA SER A 376 -15.29 -5.18 38.56
C SER A 376 -14.35 -4.05 38.99
N GLY A 377 -14.59 -2.80 38.56
CA GLY A 377 -13.72 -1.64 38.83
C GLY A 377 -13.32 -0.85 37.61
N ASP A 378 -12.31 -0.02 37.75
CA ASP A 378 -11.80 0.79 36.63
C ASP A 378 -11.21 -0.05 35.51
N ILE A 379 -11.44 0.36 34.27
CA ILE A 379 -10.91 -0.33 33.08
C ILE A 379 -9.37 -0.31 33.07
N PHE A 380 -8.78 0.82 33.42
CA PHE A 380 -7.35 0.99 33.53
C PHE A 380 -6.96 1.37 34.97
N SER A 381 -6.01 0.65 35.56
CA SER A 381 -5.48 0.96 36.88
C SER A 381 -4.52 2.15 36.86
N MET A 382 -3.93 2.45 35.70
CA MET A 382 -3.08 3.62 35.49
C MET A 382 -3.26 4.18 34.09
N ILE A 383 -3.42 5.50 34.00
CA ILE A 383 -3.42 6.28 32.77
C ILE A 383 -2.39 7.40 32.93
N VAL A 384 -1.51 7.55 31.96
CA VAL A 384 -0.53 8.65 31.87
C VAL A 384 -0.80 9.45 30.60
N GLY A 385 -0.77 10.76 30.71
CA GLY A 385 -1.08 11.72 29.64
C GLY A 385 -2.48 12.33 29.79
N ASP A 386 -2.62 13.55 29.27
CA ASP A 386 -3.90 14.28 29.29
C ASP A 386 -4.88 13.70 28.25
N THR A 387 -5.80 12.87 28.71
CA THR A 387 -6.79 12.19 27.85
C THR A 387 -7.80 13.14 27.20
N THR A 388 -7.85 14.40 27.59
CA THR A 388 -8.75 15.40 26.97
C THR A 388 -8.44 15.60 25.50
N VAL A 389 -7.17 15.44 25.09
CA VAL A 389 -6.73 15.52 23.68
C VAL A 389 -7.16 14.31 22.84
N LEU A 390 -7.57 13.21 23.50
CA LEU A 390 -8.06 11.99 22.82
C LEU A 390 -9.56 12.04 22.55
N ARG A 391 -10.25 13.10 22.94
CA ARG A 391 -11.65 13.28 22.60
C ARG A 391 -11.81 13.30 21.09
N ASN A 392 -12.81 12.56 20.59
CA ASN A 392 -13.10 12.44 19.17
C ASN A 392 -12.00 11.73 18.34
N VAL A 393 -11.26 10.79 18.92
CA VAL A 393 -10.43 9.87 18.16
C VAL A 393 -11.33 9.05 17.24
N GLN A 394 -11.10 9.19 15.93
CA GLN A 394 -11.89 8.53 14.90
C GLN A 394 -11.29 7.18 14.50
N TYR A 395 -9.97 7.10 14.44
CA TYR A 395 -9.26 5.90 14.01
C TYR A 395 -8.21 5.44 15.03
N ILE A 396 -7.99 4.13 15.05
CA ILE A 396 -6.94 3.50 15.84
C ILE A 396 -6.04 2.70 14.91
N ILE A 397 -4.74 2.97 14.95
CA ILE A 397 -3.73 2.14 14.27
C ILE A 397 -3.13 1.23 15.33
N THR A 398 -3.34 -0.08 15.21
CA THR A 398 -2.79 -1.07 16.14
C THR A 398 -1.54 -1.69 15.54
N LEU A 399 -0.43 -1.65 16.27
CA LEU A 399 0.85 -2.20 15.87
C LEU A 399 1.34 -3.22 16.89
N ASP A 400 1.91 -4.32 16.43
CA ASP A 400 2.66 -5.21 17.32
C ASP A 400 3.99 -4.57 17.76
N THR A 401 4.55 -5.07 18.85
CA THR A 401 5.78 -4.49 19.45
C THR A 401 6.97 -4.48 18.49
N ASP A 402 7.04 -5.47 17.62
CA ASP A 402 8.07 -5.68 16.59
C ASP A 402 7.74 -5.04 15.24
N THR A 403 6.50 -4.59 15.05
CA THR A 403 6.06 -3.94 13.82
C THR A 403 6.54 -2.49 13.76
N LYS A 404 7.29 -2.16 12.72
CA LYS A 404 7.72 -0.79 12.43
C LYS A 404 6.61 -0.07 11.66
N LEU A 405 6.38 1.19 11.99
CA LEU A 405 5.53 2.09 11.21
C LEU A 405 6.45 2.92 10.31
N PRO A 406 6.50 2.67 9.00
CA PRO A 406 7.34 3.43 8.08
C PRO A 406 7.03 4.93 8.14
N ARG A 407 7.97 5.74 7.64
CA ARG A 407 7.77 7.17 7.50
C ARG A 407 6.54 7.44 6.63
N ASP A 408 5.73 8.38 7.09
CA ASP A 408 4.53 8.84 6.38
C ASP A 408 3.43 7.77 6.19
N ALA A 409 3.57 6.57 6.78
CA ALA A 409 2.59 5.50 6.63
C ALA A 409 1.28 5.79 7.38
N ALA A 410 1.34 6.49 8.52
CA ALA A 410 0.16 6.78 9.32
C ALA A 410 -0.87 7.61 8.55
N TRP A 411 -0.46 8.73 7.93
CA TRP A 411 -1.40 9.55 7.17
C TRP A 411 -1.96 8.84 5.92
N GLN A 412 -1.18 7.92 5.31
CA GLN A 412 -1.66 7.11 4.19
C GLN A 412 -2.75 6.14 4.63
N LEU A 413 -2.58 5.48 5.78
CA LEU A 413 -3.60 4.58 6.35
C LEU A 413 -4.88 5.35 6.71
N VAL A 414 -4.72 6.50 7.38
CA VAL A 414 -5.84 7.37 7.74
C VAL A 414 -6.53 7.92 6.49
N GLY A 415 -5.76 8.38 5.49
CA GLY A 415 -6.30 8.87 4.24
C GLY A 415 -7.09 7.80 3.46
N THR A 416 -6.66 6.54 3.55
CA THR A 416 -7.39 5.41 2.97
C THR A 416 -8.72 5.18 3.69
N MET A 417 -8.70 5.12 5.04
CA MET A 417 -9.94 4.94 5.82
C MET A 417 -10.91 6.12 5.69
N ALA A 418 -10.39 7.33 5.54
CA ALA A 418 -11.19 8.55 5.44
C ALA A 418 -11.88 8.70 4.07
N HIS A 419 -11.38 8.01 3.04
CA HIS A 419 -11.96 8.12 1.70
C HIS A 419 -13.41 7.61 1.67
N PRO A 420 -14.38 8.37 1.11
CA PRO A 420 -15.81 8.03 1.18
C PRO A 420 -16.16 6.65 0.62
N LEU A 421 -15.50 6.20 -0.43
CA LEU A 421 -15.74 4.86 -1.00
C LEU A 421 -15.29 3.73 -0.08
N ASN A 422 -14.34 4.00 0.82
CA ASN A 422 -13.83 3.01 1.78
C ASN A 422 -14.56 3.06 3.12
N ARG A 423 -15.36 4.12 3.39
CA ARG A 423 -16.02 4.31 4.68
C ARG A 423 -17.01 3.19 4.95
N ALA A 424 -16.89 2.61 6.14
CA ALA A 424 -17.78 1.54 6.60
C ALA A 424 -19.23 2.03 6.75
N ILE A 425 -20.16 1.32 6.16
CA ILE A 425 -21.60 1.48 6.39
C ILE A 425 -22.09 0.28 7.19
N TYR A 426 -22.48 0.55 8.44
CA TYR A 426 -22.99 -0.48 9.36
C TYR A 426 -24.49 -0.63 9.21
N ASP A 427 -24.94 -1.87 9.02
CA ASP A 427 -26.36 -2.24 8.99
C ASP A 427 -26.78 -2.73 10.39
N GLU A 428 -27.65 -1.95 11.06
CA GLU A 428 -28.11 -2.25 12.40
C GLU A 428 -28.94 -3.56 12.47
N ASN A 429 -29.69 -3.89 11.39
CA ASN A 429 -30.51 -5.09 11.34
C ASN A 429 -29.64 -6.34 11.21
N ARG A 430 -28.61 -6.26 10.38
CA ARG A 430 -27.66 -7.36 10.13
C ARG A 430 -26.51 -7.39 11.13
N LYS A 431 -26.37 -6.36 11.95
CA LYS A 431 -25.28 -6.18 12.95
C LYS A 431 -23.87 -6.36 12.35
N ARG A 432 -23.68 -5.90 11.12
CA ARG A 432 -22.38 -5.99 10.41
C ARG A 432 -22.18 -4.80 9.46
N VAL A 433 -20.93 -4.57 9.11
CA VAL A 433 -20.57 -3.67 8.00
C VAL A 433 -21.01 -4.33 6.70
N CYS A 434 -21.82 -3.64 5.90
CA CYS A 434 -22.35 -4.13 4.62
C CYS A 434 -21.62 -3.53 3.43
N GLU A 435 -21.05 -2.33 3.58
CA GLU A 435 -20.26 -1.65 2.55
C GLU A 435 -19.06 -0.96 3.17
N GLY A 436 -17.98 -0.81 2.39
CA GLY A 436 -16.73 -0.24 2.86
C GLY A 436 -16.00 -1.15 3.85
N TYR A 437 -15.06 -0.59 4.59
CA TYR A 437 -14.14 -1.34 5.44
C TYR A 437 -14.21 -0.87 6.89
N GLY A 438 -14.50 -1.79 7.81
CA GLY A 438 -14.42 -1.54 9.25
C GLY A 438 -12.98 -1.64 9.78
N ILE A 439 -12.15 -2.45 9.12
CA ILE A 439 -10.75 -2.69 9.45
C ILE A 439 -9.96 -2.75 8.14
N LEU A 440 -8.80 -2.09 8.11
CA LEU A 440 -7.82 -2.21 7.02
C LEU A 440 -6.53 -2.80 7.59
N GLN A 441 -6.04 -3.84 6.93
CA GLN A 441 -4.74 -4.42 7.23
C GLN A 441 -3.78 -4.12 6.07
N PRO A 442 -2.74 -3.29 6.28
CA PRO A 442 -1.75 -3.05 5.23
C PRO A 442 -0.87 -4.28 5.03
N ARG A 443 -0.32 -4.41 3.84
CA ARG A 443 0.67 -5.44 3.56
C ARG A 443 1.89 -5.26 4.44
N VAL A 444 2.28 -6.32 5.13
CA VAL A 444 3.49 -6.37 5.95
C VAL A 444 4.66 -6.89 5.12
N SER A 445 5.81 -6.24 5.22
CA SER A 445 7.05 -6.67 4.57
C SER A 445 8.20 -6.74 5.56
N VAL A 446 9.18 -7.59 5.27
CA VAL A 446 10.39 -7.71 6.09
C VAL A 446 11.28 -6.50 5.84
N SER A 447 11.89 -5.95 6.89
CA SER A 447 12.81 -4.81 6.74
C SER A 447 14.12 -5.24 6.09
N LEU A 448 14.67 -4.41 5.19
CA LEU A 448 15.94 -4.69 4.49
C LEU A 448 17.10 -5.06 5.41
N PRO A 449 17.33 -4.40 6.57
CA PRO A 449 18.40 -4.80 7.49
C PRO A 449 18.23 -6.20 8.10
N ASP A 450 17.00 -6.68 8.22
CA ASP A 450 16.72 -7.99 8.80
C ASP A 450 16.89 -9.12 7.78
N ILE A 451 16.79 -8.82 6.48
CA ILE A 451 17.01 -9.77 5.38
C ILE A 451 18.47 -10.25 5.35
N SER A 452 19.44 -9.40 5.69
CA SER A 452 20.86 -9.73 5.61
C SER A 452 21.42 -10.44 6.84
N ARG A 453 20.62 -10.67 7.91
CA ARG A 453 21.09 -11.21 9.20
C ARG A 453 21.36 -12.70 9.22
N SER A 454 20.72 -13.48 8.36
CA SER A 454 20.92 -14.93 8.32
C SER A 454 20.76 -15.49 6.91
N LEU A 455 21.36 -16.66 6.65
CA LEU A 455 21.20 -17.35 5.35
C LEU A 455 19.72 -17.66 5.07
N TYR A 456 18.95 -18.01 6.10
CA TYR A 456 17.51 -18.21 6.00
C TYR A 456 16.79 -16.93 5.57
N SER A 457 17.12 -15.79 6.19
CA SER A 457 16.54 -14.49 5.82
C SER A 457 16.90 -14.08 4.40
N VAL A 458 18.12 -14.36 3.93
CA VAL A 458 18.54 -14.08 2.55
C VAL A 458 17.76 -14.94 1.55
N MET A 459 17.55 -16.21 1.85
CA MET A 459 16.82 -17.14 0.96
C MET A 459 15.31 -16.86 0.91
N HIS A 460 14.71 -16.40 2.01
CA HIS A 460 13.25 -16.23 2.14
C HIS A 460 12.81 -14.76 2.24
N GLY A 461 13.71 -13.83 2.51
CA GLY A 461 13.40 -12.42 2.73
C GLY A 461 13.13 -11.59 1.47
N SER A 462 13.49 -12.10 0.28
CA SER A 462 13.19 -11.44 -1.00
C SER A 462 11.70 -11.50 -1.38
N SER A 463 10.97 -12.44 -0.80
CA SER A 463 9.55 -12.59 -1.00
C SER A 463 8.80 -12.01 0.20
N SER A 464 7.95 -11.03 -0.04
CA SER A 464 7.08 -10.44 0.98
C SER A 464 6.24 -11.53 1.66
N GLY A 465 6.43 -11.66 2.99
CA GLY A 465 5.71 -12.61 3.82
C GLY A 465 6.47 -13.93 4.01
N ILE A 466 7.04 -14.07 5.21
CA ILE A 466 7.61 -15.34 5.70
C ILE A 466 6.49 -16.34 5.97
N ASP A 467 5.30 -15.83 6.28
CA ASP A 467 4.12 -16.62 6.52
C ASP A 467 3.42 -16.95 5.20
N PRO A 468 3.45 -18.23 4.76
CA PRO A 468 2.70 -18.66 3.57
C PRO A 468 1.20 -18.35 3.68
N TYR A 469 0.67 -18.26 4.90
CA TYR A 469 -0.72 -17.93 5.17
C TYR A 469 -1.03 -16.47 4.82
N THR A 470 -0.22 -15.53 5.28
CA THR A 470 -0.37 -14.11 4.97
C THR A 470 -0.23 -13.84 3.47
N ARG A 471 0.62 -14.61 2.79
CA ARG A 471 0.90 -14.43 1.37
C ARG A 471 -0.14 -15.10 0.45
N ALA A 472 -0.48 -16.36 0.75
CA ALA A 472 -1.37 -17.15 -0.11
C ALA A 472 -2.86 -16.90 0.17
N VAL A 473 -3.22 -16.64 1.44
CA VAL A 473 -4.63 -16.47 1.84
C VAL A 473 -5.01 -14.99 1.83
N SER A 474 -4.16 -14.11 2.36
CA SER A 474 -4.47 -12.68 2.46
C SER A 474 -4.49 -11.99 1.08
N ASP A 475 -3.44 -12.16 0.28
CA ASP A 475 -3.36 -11.52 -1.04
C ASP A 475 -4.42 -12.09 -2.01
N VAL A 476 -4.61 -13.42 -2.04
CA VAL A 476 -5.59 -14.06 -2.90
C VAL A 476 -7.02 -13.79 -2.43
N TYR A 477 -7.26 -13.79 -1.12
CA TYR A 477 -8.57 -13.50 -0.56
C TYR A 477 -8.99 -12.05 -0.80
N GLN A 478 -8.12 -11.11 -0.53
CA GLN A 478 -8.40 -9.69 -0.74
C GLN A 478 -8.53 -9.33 -2.21
N ASP A 479 -7.68 -9.92 -3.06
CA ASP A 479 -7.69 -9.62 -4.50
C ASP A 479 -8.85 -10.29 -5.24
N ILE A 480 -9.30 -11.47 -4.78
CA ILE A 480 -10.41 -12.20 -5.40
C ILE A 480 -11.76 -11.83 -4.78
N PHE A 481 -11.83 -11.67 -3.48
CA PHE A 481 -13.10 -11.47 -2.75
C PHE A 481 -13.35 -10.01 -2.36
N GLY A 482 -12.34 -9.13 -2.47
CA GLY A 482 -12.48 -7.71 -2.16
C GLY A 482 -12.68 -7.42 -0.67
N GLU A 483 -12.22 -8.31 0.24
CA GLU A 483 -12.32 -8.15 1.70
C GLU A 483 -11.04 -7.56 2.31
#